data_a71ce7e65e1a5d7496d4cf0725f1083d
#
_entry.id   a71ce7e65e1a5d7496d4cf0725f1083d
#
_cell.length_a   1.000
_cell.length_b   1.000
_cell.length_c   1.000
_cell.angle_alpha   90.00
_cell.angle_beta   90.00
_cell.angle_gamma   90.00
#
_symmetry.space_group_name_H-M   'P 1'
#
loop_
_entity.id
_entity.type
_entity.pdbx_description
1 polymer ?
#
loop_
_entity_poly.entity_id
_entity_poly.type
_entity_poly.pdbx_seq_one_letter_code
_entity_poly.pdbx_strand_id
1 'polypeptide(L)'
;FLIVRQSDGGLKCYPNACLHRGRMLKEFDGRASEIRCAFHGFAWELDGCLKDVPARWDFPQIEDEEFSLPEIPLATWAGFVFINPNQNCEPFEPFIEELAGQFERWDLGSLYIQAHVARIVPCNWKIAQEAFCEAYHVNATHPQILRSLGDTNSQIDVWENCARVITPGGTPSPLLDYDLSDEDMLRAMMDVPDEADLPPIPEGMNARAYLAAMSREGLRADAGDRVDLYCDAEIVDSIDYTQWPNFHP
;
A
#
# COMPACT_ATOMS: atom_id res chain seq x y z
N PHE A 1 -4.98 14.79 -9.85
CA PHE A 1 -4.08 14.33 -10.91
C PHE A 1 -4.88 13.53 -11.94
N LEU A 2 -4.38 13.44 -13.15
CA LEU A 2 -4.95 12.66 -14.24
C LEU A 2 -3.87 11.70 -14.75
N ILE A 3 -4.07 10.41 -14.51
CA ILE A 3 -3.17 9.35 -14.99
C ILE A 3 -3.76 8.77 -16.27
N VAL A 4 -2.99 8.78 -17.33
CA VAL A 4 -3.44 8.45 -18.70
C VAL A 4 -2.60 7.31 -19.26
N ARG A 5 -3.26 6.20 -19.59
CA ARG A 5 -2.59 5.09 -20.29
C ARG A 5 -2.40 5.44 -21.75
N GLN A 6 -1.18 5.30 -22.21
CA GLN A 6 -0.77 5.57 -23.58
C GLN A 6 -1.03 4.36 -24.50
N SER A 7 -0.96 4.57 -25.80
CA SER A 7 -1.17 3.51 -26.80
C SER A 7 -0.11 2.39 -26.77
N ASP A 8 1.09 2.70 -26.28
CA ASP A 8 2.18 1.75 -26.08
C ASP A 8 2.09 0.98 -24.76
N GLY A 9 1.06 1.28 -23.92
CA GLY A 9 0.84 0.70 -22.61
C GLY A 9 1.49 1.47 -21.46
N GLY A 10 2.35 2.46 -21.74
CA GLY A 10 2.94 3.34 -20.74
C GLY A 10 1.89 4.20 -20.01
N LEU A 11 2.31 4.87 -18.97
CA LEU A 11 1.48 5.80 -18.19
C LEU A 11 2.11 7.19 -18.21
N LYS A 12 1.25 8.21 -18.32
CA LYS A 12 1.61 9.61 -18.12
C LYS A 12 0.70 10.23 -17.07
N CYS A 13 1.21 11.22 -16.37
CA CYS A 13 0.47 11.95 -15.35
C CYS A 13 0.46 13.45 -15.64
N TYR A 14 -0.71 14.07 -15.46
CA TYR A 14 -0.92 15.51 -15.64
C TYR A 14 -1.69 16.10 -14.47
N PRO A 15 -1.62 17.42 -14.21
CA PRO A 15 -2.59 18.10 -13.39
C PRO A 15 -4.00 17.91 -13.98
N ASN A 16 -4.96 17.52 -13.17
CA ASN A 16 -6.35 17.40 -13.61
C ASN A 16 -7.03 18.78 -13.63
N ALA A 17 -6.44 19.72 -14.36
CA ALA A 17 -6.89 21.11 -14.44
C ALA A 17 -6.65 21.67 -15.84
N CYS A 18 -7.67 22.29 -16.42
CA CYS A 18 -7.60 22.96 -17.73
C CYS A 18 -6.69 24.19 -17.64
N LEU A 19 -5.72 24.31 -18.53
CA LEU A 19 -4.78 25.43 -18.57
C LEU A 19 -5.46 26.79 -18.89
N HIS A 20 -6.68 26.76 -19.44
CA HIS A 20 -7.43 28.00 -19.70
C HIS A 20 -7.92 28.66 -18.41
N ARG A 21 -8.72 27.96 -17.55
CA ARG A 21 -9.35 28.54 -16.36
C ARG A 21 -9.46 27.54 -15.19
N GLY A 22 -8.62 26.51 -15.12
CA GLY A 22 -8.52 25.60 -13.98
C GLY A 22 -9.66 24.60 -13.81
N ARG A 23 -10.62 24.51 -14.76
CA ARG A 23 -11.69 23.51 -14.70
C ARG A 23 -11.09 22.12 -14.65
N MET A 24 -11.60 21.26 -13.76
CA MET A 24 -11.25 19.84 -13.73
C MET A 24 -11.52 19.20 -15.10
N LEU A 25 -10.53 18.51 -15.66
CA LEU A 25 -10.59 17.92 -16.99
C LEU A 25 -11.40 16.62 -17.01
N LYS A 26 -11.24 15.79 -16.00
CA LYS A 26 -11.98 14.53 -15.81
C LYS A 26 -12.45 14.40 -14.38
N GLU A 27 -13.72 14.06 -14.21
CA GLU A 27 -14.37 13.88 -12.92
C GLU A 27 -14.45 12.40 -12.52
N PHE A 28 -14.39 11.51 -13.52
CA PHE A 28 -14.52 10.07 -13.34
C PHE A 28 -13.50 9.31 -14.18
N ASP A 29 -13.20 8.11 -13.76
CA ASP A 29 -12.41 7.16 -14.55
C ASP A 29 -13.19 6.75 -15.82
N GLY A 30 -12.45 6.37 -16.85
CA GLY A 30 -13.08 5.94 -18.09
C GLY A 30 -12.11 5.84 -19.26
N ARG A 31 -12.68 5.73 -20.46
CA ARG A 31 -11.93 5.70 -21.71
C ARG A 31 -12.22 6.94 -22.53
N ALA A 32 -11.19 7.50 -23.13
CA ALA A 32 -11.30 8.66 -24.00
C ALA A 32 -10.25 8.58 -25.12
N SER A 33 -10.53 9.19 -26.25
CA SER A 33 -9.57 9.34 -27.36
C SER A 33 -8.81 10.68 -27.28
N GLU A 34 -9.21 11.56 -26.35
CA GLU A 34 -8.60 12.86 -26.11
C GLU A 34 -8.96 13.37 -24.69
N ILE A 35 -8.25 14.33 -24.20
CA ILE A 35 -8.54 15.04 -22.95
C ILE A 35 -9.22 16.35 -23.30
N ARG A 36 -10.56 16.41 -23.23
CA ARG A 36 -11.31 17.62 -23.56
C ARG A 36 -11.94 18.25 -22.33
N CYS A 37 -11.74 19.56 -22.18
CA CYS A 37 -12.35 20.35 -21.13
C CYS A 37 -13.85 20.58 -21.44
N ALA A 38 -14.71 20.23 -20.49
CA ALA A 38 -16.15 20.38 -20.65
C ALA A 38 -16.65 21.85 -20.59
N PHE A 39 -15.76 22.80 -20.23
CA PHE A 39 -16.17 24.21 -20.08
C PHE A 39 -16.15 24.96 -21.41
N HIS A 40 -15.00 25.03 -22.09
CA HIS A 40 -14.86 25.76 -23.35
C HIS A 40 -14.31 24.93 -24.51
N GLY A 41 -14.16 23.62 -24.33
CA GLY A 41 -13.78 22.71 -25.39
C GLY A 41 -12.29 22.62 -25.70
N PHE A 42 -11.40 23.30 -24.95
CA PHE A 42 -9.96 23.08 -25.09
C PHE A 42 -9.65 21.61 -25.00
N ALA A 43 -8.85 21.09 -25.89
CA ALA A 43 -8.56 19.67 -25.97
C ALA A 43 -7.05 19.39 -26.11
N TRP A 44 -6.65 18.25 -25.56
CA TRP A 44 -5.30 17.72 -25.63
C TRP A 44 -5.35 16.26 -26.09
N GLU A 45 -4.31 15.83 -26.77
CA GLU A 45 -4.07 14.42 -27.04
C GLU A 45 -3.79 13.67 -25.72
N LEU A 46 -3.81 12.35 -25.74
CA LEU A 46 -3.56 11.55 -24.54
C LEU A 46 -2.11 11.70 -24.03
N ASP A 47 -1.19 12.08 -24.90
CA ASP A 47 0.20 12.36 -24.54
C ASP A 47 0.43 13.76 -23.94
N GLY A 48 -0.64 14.56 -23.82
CA GLY A 48 -0.63 15.90 -23.25
C GLY A 48 -0.42 17.04 -24.26
N CYS A 49 -0.09 16.76 -25.51
CA CYS A 49 0.06 17.79 -26.54
C CYS A 49 -1.25 18.53 -26.79
N LEU A 50 -1.19 19.87 -26.98
CA LEU A 50 -2.37 20.65 -27.32
C LEU A 50 -2.93 20.19 -28.67
N LYS A 51 -4.24 19.89 -28.71
CA LYS A 51 -4.93 19.39 -29.90
C LYS A 51 -5.82 20.44 -30.54
N ASP A 52 -6.62 21.12 -29.73
CA ASP A 52 -7.67 22.02 -30.23
C ASP A 52 -7.96 23.15 -29.24
N VAL A 53 -8.08 24.35 -29.81
CA VAL A 53 -8.56 25.54 -29.11
C VAL A 53 -9.73 26.08 -29.92
N PRO A 54 -10.98 26.00 -29.43
CA PRO A 54 -12.13 26.55 -30.12
C PRO A 54 -11.95 28.03 -30.43
N ALA A 55 -12.27 28.46 -31.66
CA ALA A 55 -12.04 29.81 -32.13
C ALA A 55 -10.56 30.26 -32.01
N ARG A 56 -9.64 29.42 -32.41
CA ARG A 56 -8.18 29.63 -32.30
C ARG A 56 -7.73 31.01 -32.80
N TRP A 57 -8.39 31.56 -33.80
CA TRP A 57 -8.08 32.90 -34.35
C TRP A 57 -8.23 34.05 -33.33
N ASP A 58 -9.02 33.85 -32.27
CA ASP A 58 -9.18 34.81 -31.16
C ASP A 58 -8.07 34.68 -30.11
N PHE A 59 -7.22 33.65 -30.21
CA PHE A 59 -6.17 33.31 -29.25
C PHE A 59 -4.79 33.26 -29.95
N PRO A 60 -4.34 34.34 -30.63
CA PRO A 60 -3.07 34.32 -31.38
C PRO A 60 -1.84 34.16 -30.47
N GLN A 61 -1.99 34.40 -29.17
CA GLN A 61 -0.93 34.32 -28.18
C GLN A 61 -0.71 32.87 -27.63
N ILE A 62 -1.57 31.93 -27.99
CA ILE A 62 -1.41 30.55 -27.52
C ILE A 62 -0.41 29.84 -28.44
N GLU A 63 0.73 29.43 -27.88
CA GLU A 63 1.67 28.54 -28.54
C GLU A 63 1.40 27.09 -28.08
N ASP A 64 1.44 26.13 -29.01
CA ASP A 64 1.01 24.76 -28.77
C ASP A 64 1.87 24.09 -27.69
N GLU A 65 3.16 24.34 -27.67
CA GLU A 65 4.12 23.82 -26.72
C GLU A 65 3.86 24.35 -25.30
N GLU A 66 3.56 25.66 -25.18
CA GLU A 66 3.30 26.31 -23.88
C GLU A 66 1.95 25.91 -23.28
N PHE A 67 0.99 25.54 -24.14
CA PHE A 67 -0.34 25.08 -23.73
C PHE A 67 -0.49 23.57 -23.72
N SER A 68 0.57 22.81 -23.90
CA SER A 68 0.57 21.38 -23.64
C SER A 68 0.52 21.11 -22.13
N LEU A 69 -0.17 20.04 -21.74
CA LEU A 69 -0.31 19.68 -20.32
C LEU A 69 1.06 19.36 -19.72
N PRO A 70 1.46 20.02 -18.62
CA PRO A 70 2.73 19.73 -17.99
C PRO A 70 2.74 18.29 -17.44
N GLU A 71 3.71 17.52 -17.84
CA GLU A 71 3.86 16.14 -17.37
C GLU A 71 4.39 16.12 -15.92
N ILE A 72 3.79 15.31 -15.09
CA ILE A 72 4.20 15.09 -13.70
C ILE A 72 5.01 13.79 -13.64
N PRO A 73 6.20 13.79 -13.01
CA PRO A 73 6.98 12.58 -12.80
C PRO A 73 6.13 11.44 -12.24
N LEU A 74 6.17 10.30 -12.94
CA LEU A 74 5.42 9.10 -12.62
C LEU A 74 6.36 7.89 -12.72
N ALA A 75 6.26 6.99 -11.76
CA ALA A 75 6.93 5.70 -11.76
C ALA A 75 5.96 4.60 -11.34
N THR A 76 6.31 3.36 -11.63
CA THR A 76 5.52 2.18 -11.23
C THR A 76 6.42 1.17 -10.54
N TRP A 77 5.89 0.56 -9.49
CA TRP A 77 6.54 -0.55 -8.81
C TRP A 77 5.49 -1.55 -8.34
N ALA A 78 5.69 -2.82 -8.66
CA ALA A 78 4.85 -3.93 -8.21
C ALA A 78 3.32 -3.71 -8.43
N GLY A 79 2.94 -3.03 -9.53
CA GLY A 79 1.54 -2.70 -9.85
C GLY A 79 1.02 -1.40 -9.26
N PHE A 80 1.76 -0.78 -8.34
CA PHE A 80 1.45 0.54 -7.79
C PHE A 80 1.98 1.66 -8.67
N VAL A 81 1.28 2.79 -8.69
CA VAL A 81 1.65 4.00 -9.43
C VAL A 81 2.03 5.10 -8.45
N PHE A 82 3.22 5.63 -8.60
CA PHE A 82 3.77 6.73 -7.80
C PHE A 82 3.87 7.98 -8.65
N ILE A 83 3.51 9.12 -8.09
CA ILE A 83 3.65 10.43 -8.73
C ILE A 83 4.34 11.40 -7.79
N ASN A 84 5.13 12.33 -8.34
CA ASN A 84 5.72 13.39 -7.55
C ASN A 84 5.42 14.75 -8.21
N PRO A 85 4.66 15.65 -7.53
CA PRO A 85 4.36 16.98 -8.07
C PRO A 85 5.59 17.87 -8.28
N ASN A 86 6.72 17.57 -7.65
CA ASN A 86 7.99 18.25 -7.90
C ASN A 86 8.64 17.70 -9.16
N GLN A 87 8.66 18.48 -10.22
CA GLN A 87 9.29 18.09 -11.49
C GLN A 87 10.81 17.89 -11.40
N ASN A 88 11.45 18.43 -10.35
CA ASN A 88 12.88 18.26 -10.08
C ASN A 88 13.10 17.26 -8.93
N CYS A 89 12.21 16.28 -8.76
CA CYS A 89 12.38 15.24 -7.75
C CYS A 89 13.57 14.34 -8.08
N GLU A 90 14.12 13.71 -7.04
CA GLU A 90 15.11 12.65 -7.20
C GLU A 90 14.50 11.46 -7.97
N PRO A 91 15.33 10.65 -8.63
CA PRO A 91 14.89 9.44 -9.32
C PRO A 91 14.12 8.50 -8.36
N PHE A 92 13.15 7.78 -8.91
CA PHE A 92 12.29 6.91 -8.11
C PHE A 92 13.01 5.66 -7.58
N GLU A 93 13.91 5.11 -8.38
CA GLU A 93 14.62 3.86 -8.07
C GLU A 93 15.39 3.92 -6.75
N PRO A 94 16.25 4.91 -6.48
CA PRO A 94 16.90 5.03 -5.18
C PRO A 94 15.92 5.29 -4.02
N PHE A 95 14.81 5.96 -4.29
CA PHE A 95 13.79 6.24 -3.28
C PHE A 95 13.10 4.96 -2.79
N ILE A 96 12.84 3.99 -3.67
CA ILE A 96 12.11 2.76 -3.36
C ILE A 96 13.02 1.55 -3.07
N GLU A 97 14.32 1.67 -3.32
CA GLU A 97 15.29 0.56 -3.34
C GLU A 97 15.21 -0.33 -2.10
N GLU A 98 15.21 0.27 -0.91
CA GLU A 98 15.17 -0.48 0.35
C GLU A 98 13.87 -1.27 0.48
N LEU A 99 12.73 -0.63 0.26
CA LEU A 99 11.43 -1.29 0.32
C LEU A 99 11.32 -2.37 -0.75
N ALA A 100 11.73 -2.09 -1.98
CA ALA A 100 11.70 -3.05 -3.07
C ALA A 100 12.53 -4.30 -2.75
N GLY A 101 13.71 -4.13 -2.15
CA GLY A 101 14.54 -5.24 -1.67
C GLY A 101 13.85 -6.10 -0.62
N GLN A 102 13.13 -5.48 0.32
CA GLN A 102 12.37 -6.21 1.34
C GLN A 102 11.24 -7.08 0.72
N PHE A 103 10.64 -6.62 -0.39
CA PHE A 103 9.55 -7.30 -1.07
C PHE A 103 9.98 -8.19 -2.25
N GLU A 104 11.26 -8.35 -2.53
CA GLU A 104 11.75 -9.13 -3.68
C GLU A 104 11.16 -10.55 -3.74
N ARG A 105 10.93 -11.17 -2.59
CA ARG A 105 10.38 -12.54 -2.48
C ARG A 105 8.86 -12.61 -2.61
N TRP A 106 8.14 -11.49 -2.46
CA TRP A 106 6.68 -11.48 -2.33
C TRP A 106 5.92 -11.35 -3.65
N ASP A 107 6.57 -11.19 -4.78
CA ASP A 107 5.96 -11.08 -6.13
C ASP A 107 4.63 -10.27 -6.14
N LEU A 108 4.66 -9.08 -5.53
CA LEU A 108 3.47 -8.23 -5.41
C LEU A 108 2.83 -7.91 -6.76
N GLY A 109 3.65 -7.86 -7.84
CA GLY A 109 3.17 -7.57 -9.19
C GLY A 109 2.23 -8.62 -9.77
N SER A 110 2.22 -9.85 -9.23
CA SER A 110 1.31 -10.91 -9.63
C SER A 110 -0.01 -10.91 -8.86
N LEU A 111 -0.13 -10.08 -7.82
CA LEU A 111 -1.34 -10.00 -7.01
C LEU A 111 -2.41 -9.14 -7.67
N TYR A 112 -3.66 -9.36 -7.31
CA TYR A 112 -4.79 -8.54 -7.72
C TYR A 112 -5.47 -7.88 -6.51
N ILE A 113 -6.15 -6.78 -6.74
CA ILE A 113 -6.89 -6.08 -5.68
C ILE A 113 -8.18 -6.84 -5.39
N GLN A 114 -8.24 -7.56 -4.28
CA GLN A 114 -9.43 -8.29 -3.83
C GLN A 114 -10.52 -7.33 -3.32
N ALA A 115 -10.13 -6.27 -2.63
CA ALA A 115 -11.05 -5.25 -2.11
C ALA A 115 -10.39 -3.88 -2.09
N HIS A 116 -11.17 -2.83 -2.32
CA HIS A 116 -10.73 -1.45 -2.18
C HIS A 116 -11.70 -0.73 -1.24
N VAL A 117 -11.18 -0.28 -0.11
CA VAL A 117 -11.95 0.49 0.89
C VAL A 117 -11.28 1.84 1.09
N ALA A 118 -12.05 2.92 0.99
CA ALA A 118 -11.58 4.27 1.24
C ALA A 118 -12.41 4.92 2.36
N ARG A 119 -11.75 5.59 3.30
CA ARG A 119 -12.38 6.34 4.38
C ARG A 119 -11.71 7.69 4.56
N ILE A 120 -12.52 8.70 4.91
CA ILE A 120 -12.01 9.99 5.37
C ILE A 120 -11.90 9.92 6.88
N VAL A 121 -10.68 10.12 7.39
CA VAL A 121 -10.39 10.15 8.83
C VAL A 121 -10.10 11.60 9.22
N PRO A 122 -10.79 12.19 10.22
CA PRO A 122 -10.61 13.60 10.61
C PRO A 122 -9.36 13.80 11.48
N CYS A 123 -8.19 13.48 10.94
CA CYS A 123 -6.89 13.68 11.58
C CYS A 123 -5.81 14.10 10.59
N ASN A 124 -4.66 14.51 11.10
CA ASN A 124 -3.48 14.71 10.27
C ASN A 124 -3.01 13.36 9.71
N TRP A 125 -2.75 13.27 8.40
CA TRP A 125 -2.32 12.06 7.75
C TRP A 125 -1.02 11.45 8.35
N LYS A 126 -0.11 12.29 8.84
CA LYS A 126 1.12 11.83 9.51
C LYS A 126 0.81 11.05 10.78
N ILE A 127 -0.11 11.56 11.60
CA ILE A 127 -0.55 10.86 12.82
C ILE A 127 -1.21 9.52 12.49
N ALA A 128 -2.03 9.48 11.42
CA ALA A 128 -2.64 8.24 10.98
C ALA A 128 -1.60 7.20 10.55
N GLN A 129 -0.56 7.63 9.84
CA GLN A 129 0.51 6.75 9.39
C GLN A 129 1.44 6.33 10.54
N GLU A 130 1.79 7.24 11.44
CA GLU A 130 2.67 6.96 12.57
C GLU A 130 2.10 5.92 13.53
N ALA A 131 0.76 5.73 13.57
CA ALA A 131 0.13 4.67 14.34
C ALA A 131 0.56 3.25 13.89
N PHE A 132 1.06 3.10 12.67
CA PHE A 132 1.57 1.84 12.13
C PHE A 132 3.11 1.72 12.21
N CYS A 133 3.77 2.72 12.80
CA CYS A 133 5.23 2.71 13.00
C CYS A 133 5.62 2.22 14.40
N GLU A 134 4.68 1.74 15.20
CA GLU A 134 4.87 1.22 16.55
C GLU A 134 3.71 0.29 16.92
N ALA A 135 3.86 -0.50 17.99
CA ALA A 135 2.80 -1.36 18.50
C ALA A 135 2.43 -1.05 19.96
N TYR A 136 2.98 0.02 20.54
CA TYR A 136 2.75 0.35 21.94
C TYR A 136 1.29 0.76 22.25
N HIS A 137 0.60 1.37 21.28
CA HIS A 137 -0.82 1.73 21.41
C HIS A 137 -1.75 0.50 21.52
N VAL A 138 -1.30 -0.68 21.12
CA VAL A 138 -2.09 -1.93 21.12
C VAL A 138 -2.64 -2.20 22.50
N ASN A 139 -1.86 -1.99 23.55
CA ASN A 139 -2.27 -2.21 24.93
C ASN A 139 -3.56 -1.45 25.33
N ALA A 140 -3.73 -0.23 24.83
CA ALA A 140 -4.87 0.60 25.19
C ALA A 140 -5.98 0.59 24.12
N THR A 141 -5.59 0.49 22.83
CA THR A 141 -6.51 0.65 21.70
C THR A 141 -7.04 -0.69 21.20
N HIS A 142 -6.21 -1.74 21.27
CA HIS A 142 -6.52 -3.08 20.75
C HIS A 142 -6.30 -4.19 21.80
N PRO A 143 -6.87 -4.08 23.01
CA PRO A 143 -6.60 -5.05 24.09
C PRO A 143 -7.02 -6.49 23.74
N GLN A 144 -7.89 -6.67 22.75
CA GLN A 144 -8.37 -7.97 22.29
C GLN A 144 -7.27 -8.84 21.66
N ILE A 145 -6.17 -8.24 21.16
CA ILE A 145 -5.08 -8.98 20.52
C ILE A 145 -3.86 -9.20 21.44
N LEU A 146 -3.87 -8.68 22.66
CA LEU A 146 -2.75 -8.83 23.61
C LEU A 146 -2.43 -10.29 23.96
N ARG A 147 -3.42 -11.18 23.82
CA ARG A 147 -3.22 -12.61 24.07
C ARG A 147 -2.37 -13.31 23.00
N SER A 148 -2.26 -12.71 21.81
CA SER A 148 -1.63 -13.33 20.64
C SER A 148 -0.58 -12.44 19.95
N LEU A 149 -0.38 -11.21 20.41
CA LEU A 149 0.55 -10.27 19.80
C LEU A 149 1.48 -9.66 20.84
N GLY A 150 2.79 -9.87 20.68
CA GLY A 150 3.83 -9.36 21.56
C GLY A 150 4.15 -7.90 21.32
N ASP A 151 3.20 -7.01 21.55
CA ASP A 151 3.22 -5.59 21.23
C ASP A 151 4.49 -4.85 21.65
N THR A 152 4.88 -4.94 22.92
CA THR A 152 6.09 -4.27 23.44
C THR A 152 7.41 -4.97 23.08
N ASN A 153 7.34 -6.12 22.44
CA ASN A 153 8.50 -6.87 21.92
C ASN A 153 8.76 -6.57 20.44
N SER A 154 8.08 -5.58 19.86
CA SER A 154 8.27 -5.21 18.46
C SER A 154 9.69 -4.74 18.17
N GLN A 155 10.22 -5.18 17.04
CA GLN A 155 11.43 -4.66 16.45
C GLN A 155 11.08 -3.55 15.48
N ILE A 156 11.80 -2.43 15.53
CA ILE A 156 11.62 -1.30 14.61
C ILE A 156 12.92 -1.09 13.87
N ASP A 157 12.87 -1.19 12.55
CA ASP A 157 13.99 -0.88 11.65
C ASP A 157 13.67 0.41 10.90
N VAL A 158 14.66 1.30 10.77
CA VAL A 158 14.50 2.60 10.13
C VAL A 158 15.61 2.83 9.11
N TRP A 159 15.23 3.20 7.90
CA TRP A 159 16.10 3.63 6.81
C TRP A 159 15.76 5.08 6.41
N GLU A 160 16.42 5.59 5.40
CA GLU A 160 16.24 6.99 5.00
C GLU A 160 14.80 7.34 4.60
N ASN A 161 14.15 6.48 3.80
CA ASN A 161 12.83 6.74 3.23
C ASN A 161 11.77 5.71 3.67
N CYS A 162 12.14 4.71 4.45
CA CYS A 162 11.20 3.70 4.92
C CYS A 162 11.49 3.23 6.34
N ALA A 163 10.49 2.61 6.94
CA ALA A 163 10.58 1.93 8.21
C ALA A 163 9.83 0.60 8.15
N ARG A 164 10.21 -0.32 9.04
CA ARG A 164 9.55 -1.60 9.22
C ARG A 164 9.33 -1.85 10.71
N VAL A 165 8.14 -2.31 11.07
CA VAL A 165 7.82 -2.80 12.41
C VAL A 165 7.52 -4.29 12.31
N ILE A 166 8.21 -5.11 13.08
CA ILE A 166 7.97 -6.54 13.20
C ILE A 166 7.44 -6.79 14.61
N THR A 167 6.19 -7.22 14.71
CA THR A 167 5.56 -7.53 15.99
C THR A 167 5.32 -9.03 16.09
N PRO A 168 5.89 -9.73 17.11
CA PRO A 168 5.79 -11.17 17.22
C PRO A 168 4.34 -11.64 17.39
N GLY A 169 3.83 -12.41 16.43
CA GLY A 169 2.56 -13.12 16.52
C GLY A 169 2.73 -14.44 17.29
N GLY A 170 1.67 -14.94 17.90
CA GLY A 170 1.73 -16.14 18.73
C GLY A 170 2.65 -16.00 19.95
N THR A 171 2.79 -14.77 20.42
CA THR A 171 3.52 -14.39 21.61
C THR A 171 2.62 -13.46 22.40
N PRO A 172 2.30 -13.72 23.67
CA PRO A 172 1.44 -12.82 24.43
C PRO A 172 2.17 -11.52 24.77
N SER A 173 1.40 -10.45 24.94
CA SER A 173 1.94 -9.19 25.44
C SER A 173 2.62 -9.39 26.80
N PRO A 174 3.84 -8.86 26.99
CA PRO A 174 4.48 -8.85 28.31
C PRO A 174 3.72 -8.03 29.37
N LEU A 175 2.70 -7.28 28.97
CA LEU A 175 1.86 -6.47 29.87
C LEU A 175 0.69 -7.26 30.46
N LEU A 176 0.45 -8.49 30.01
CA LEU A 176 -0.50 -9.38 30.65
C LEU A 176 0.06 -9.83 32.02
N ASP A 177 -0.80 -9.85 33.03
CA ASP A 177 -0.47 -10.22 34.40
C ASP A 177 -0.77 -11.71 34.72
N TYR A 178 -0.99 -12.52 33.67
CA TYR A 178 -1.25 -13.94 33.73
C TYR A 178 -0.59 -14.70 32.59
N ASP A 179 -0.28 -15.95 32.84
CA ASP A 179 0.27 -16.86 31.84
C ASP A 179 -0.85 -17.46 30.97
N LEU A 180 -0.55 -17.65 29.69
CA LEU A 180 -1.43 -18.30 28.74
C LEU A 180 -0.94 -19.70 28.40
N SER A 181 -1.85 -20.65 28.30
CA SER A 181 -1.55 -21.96 27.74
C SER A 181 -1.37 -21.90 26.24
N ASP A 182 -0.72 -22.89 25.63
CA ASP A 182 -0.63 -22.99 24.17
C ASP A 182 -2.02 -23.09 23.52
N GLU A 183 -3.00 -23.71 24.19
CA GLU A 183 -4.37 -23.77 23.70
C GLU A 183 -5.04 -22.40 23.70
N ASP A 184 -4.90 -21.61 24.78
CA ASP A 184 -5.44 -20.24 24.84
C ASP A 184 -4.78 -19.34 23.81
N MET A 185 -3.48 -19.52 23.57
CA MET A 185 -2.74 -18.80 22.55
C MET A 185 -3.24 -19.14 21.15
N LEU A 186 -3.36 -20.43 20.83
CA LEU A 186 -3.87 -20.88 19.54
C LEU A 186 -5.27 -20.33 19.28
N ARG A 187 -6.14 -20.38 20.30
CA ARG A 187 -7.50 -19.83 20.26
C ARG A 187 -7.51 -18.34 19.95
N ALA A 188 -6.66 -17.57 20.61
CA ALA A 188 -6.52 -16.13 20.38
C ALA A 188 -6.00 -15.82 18.96
N MET A 189 -5.06 -16.62 18.45
CA MET A 189 -4.51 -16.46 17.10
C MET A 189 -5.50 -16.82 16.00
N MET A 190 -6.36 -17.81 16.25
CA MET A 190 -7.40 -18.22 15.30
C MET A 190 -8.68 -17.36 15.38
N ASP A 191 -8.76 -16.45 16.35
CA ASP A 191 -9.93 -15.60 16.63
C ASP A 191 -11.22 -16.42 16.76
N VAL A 192 -11.16 -17.51 17.54
CA VAL A 192 -12.32 -18.39 17.76
C VAL A 192 -12.83 -18.28 19.18
N PRO A 193 -14.15 -18.50 19.41
CA PRO A 193 -14.75 -18.47 20.75
C PRO A 193 -14.11 -19.49 21.72
N ASP A 194 -14.22 -19.22 23.02
CA ASP A 194 -13.67 -20.10 24.06
C ASP A 194 -14.26 -21.52 24.04
N GLU A 195 -15.49 -21.69 23.54
CA GLU A 195 -16.17 -22.97 23.42
C GLU A 195 -15.86 -23.73 22.12
N ALA A 196 -15.11 -23.14 21.20
CA ALA A 196 -14.79 -23.78 19.92
C ALA A 196 -13.81 -24.95 20.14
N ASP A 197 -14.05 -26.06 19.46
CA ASP A 197 -13.10 -27.15 19.37
C ASP A 197 -11.86 -26.72 18.58
N LEU A 198 -10.69 -26.88 19.17
CA LEU A 198 -9.42 -26.62 18.52
C LEU A 198 -8.78 -27.93 18.05
N PRO A 199 -8.04 -27.89 16.93
CA PRO A 199 -7.20 -29.03 16.58
C PRO A 199 -6.13 -29.21 17.67
N PRO A 200 -5.82 -30.47 18.06
CA PRO A 200 -4.82 -30.71 19.09
C PRO A 200 -3.43 -30.29 18.61
N ILE A 201 -2.71 -29.55 19.44
CA ILE A 201 -1.33 -29.17 19.17
C ILE A 201 -0.47 -30.44 19.27
N PRO A 202 0.34 -30.77 18.23
CA PRO A 202 1.20 -31.95 18.25
C PRO A 202 2.23 -31.89 19.39
N GLU A 203 2.58 -33.06 19.94
CA GLU A 203 3.59 -33.19 21.01
C GLU A 203 4.92 -32.55 20.54
N GLY A 204 5.49 -31.71 21.40
CA GLY A 204 6.75 -31.00 21.15
C GLY A 204 6.61 -29.70 20.33
N MET A 205 5.42 -29.32 19.94
CA MET A 205 5.13 -28.01 19.32
C MET A 205 4.48 -27.06 20.31
N ASN A 206 4.75 -25.77 20.18
CA ASN A 206 3.96 -24.72 20.82
C ASN A 206 2.92 -24.15 19.83
N ALA A 207 2.00 -23.32 20.34
CA ALA A 207 0.92 -22.73 19.55
C ALA A 207 1.43 -21.97 18.29
N ARG A 208 2.50 -21.19 18.44
CA ARG A 208 3.09 -20.40 17.35
C ARG A 208 3.62 -21.30 16.22
N ALA A 209 4.42 -22.29 16.55
CA ALA A 209 4.98 -23.22 15.57
C ALA A 209 3.87 -24.05 14.87
N TYR A 210 2.86 -24.43 15.63
CA TYR A 210 1.72 -25.16 15.08
C TYR A 210 0.91 -24.29 14.11
N LEU A 211 0.60 -23.05 14.48
CA LEU A 211 -0.09 -22.14 13.60
C LEU A 211 0.72 -21.84 12.32
N ALA A 212 2.03 -21.64 12.44
CA ALA A 212 2.91 -21.46 11.29
C ALA A 212 2.83 -22.67 10.33
N ALA A 213 2.84 -23.89 10.87
CA ALA A 213 2.70 -25.11 10.06
C ALA A 213 1.34 -25.20 9.37
N MET A 214 0.25 -24.92 10.10
CA MET A 214 -1.10 -24.89 9.53
C MET A 214 -1.27 -23.83 8.43
N SER A 215 -0.78 -22.62 8.69
CA SER A 215 -0.85 -21.52 7.72
C SER A 215 -0.04 -21.82 6.47
N ARG A 216 1.16 -22.41 6.62
CA ARG A 216 2.01 -22.84 5.52
C ARG A 216 1.31 -23.89 4.65
N GLU A 217 0.65 -24.86 5.27
CA GLU A 217 -0.11 -25.88 4.54
C GLU A 217 -1.31 -25.28 3.81
N GLY A 218 -2.04 -24.34 4.43
CA GLY A 218 -3.14 -23.62 3.79
C GLY A 218 -2.68 -22.80 2.57
N LEU A 219 -1.56 -22.11 2.68
CA LEU A 219 -0.97 -21.30 1.61
C LEU A 219 -0.39 -22.16 0.46
N ARG A 220 -0.07 -23.43 0.72
CA ARG A 220 0.53 -24.33 -0.28
C ARG A 220 -0.37 -24.54 -1.50
N ALA A 221 -1.69 -24.46 -1.32
CA ALA A 221 -2.65 -24.58 -2.41
C ALA A 221 -2.46 -23.48 -3.49
N ASP A 222 -2.07 -22.28 -3.08
CA ASP A 222 -1.93 -21.12 -3.95
C ASP A 222 -0.46 -20.85 -4.33
N ALA A 223 0.47 -21.01 -3.40
CA ALA A 223 1.88 -20.67 -3.56
C ALA A 223 2.80 -21.87 -3.83
N GLY A 224 2.29 -23.11 -3.75
CA GLY A 224 3.08 -24.33 -3.95
C GLY A 224 4.25 -24.40 -2.96
N ASP A 225 5.39 -24.93 -3.41
CA ASP A 225 6.60 -25.10 -2.59
C ASP A 225 7.28 -23.76 -2.22
N ARG A 226 6.83 -22.64 -2.76
CA ARG A 226 7.35 -21.31 -2.40
C ARG A 226 7.13 -20.98 -0.93
N VAL A 227 6.10 -21.56 -0.30
CA VAL A 227 5.83 -21.37 1.14
C VAL A 227 6.96 -21.84 2.04
N ASP A 228 7.78 -22.78 1.58
CA ASP A 228 8.92 -23.33 2.34
C ASP A 228 10.14 -22.39 2.35
N LEU A 229 10.11 -21.32 1.55
CA LEU A 229 11.12 -20.25 1.56
C LEU A 229 10.98 -19.28 2.74
N TYR A 230 9.82 -19.30 3.42
CA TYR A 230 9.51 -18.39 4.53
C TYR A 230 9.71 -19.08 5.87
N CYS A 231 10.36 -18.40 6.82
CA CYS A 231 10.45 -18.89 8.19
C CYS A 231 9.12 -18.69 8.94
N ASP A 232 8.99 -19.28 10.14
CA ASP A 232 7.77 -19.19 10.93
C ASP A 232 7.43 -17.72 11.29
N ALA A 233 8.43 -16.88 11.55
CA ALA A 233 8.23 -15.46 11.82
C ALA A 233 7.57 -14.75 10.63
N GLU A 234 8.01 -15.00 9.41
CA GLU A 234 7.44 -14.41 8.19
C GLU A 234 6.00 -14.91 7.90
N ILE A 235 5.59 -16.01 8.53
CA ILE A 235 4.23 -16.58 8.39
C ILE A 235 3.27 -16.05 9.46
N VAL A 236 3.74 -15.80 10.69
CA VAL A 236 2.84 -15.52 11.83
C VAL A 236 3.03 -14.16 12.47
N ASP A 237 4.13 -13.45 12.21
CA ASP A 237 4.33 -12.10 12.74
C ASP A 237 3.57 -11.07 11.95
N SER A 238 3.16 -9.98 12.59
CA SER A 238 2.75 -8.76 11.89
C SER A 238 3.99 -8.02 11.43
N ILE A 239 4.07 -7.74 10.13
CA ILE A 239 5.18 -7.00 9.54
C ILE A 239 4.60 -5.82 8.78
N ASP A 240 4.76 -4.65 9.34
CA ASP A 240 4.23 -3.41 8.80
C ASP A 240 5.37 -2.60 8.18
N TYR A 241 5.18 -2.16 6.93
CA TYR A 241 6.14 -1.31 6.23
C TYR A 241 5.56 0.09 6.02
N THR A 242 6.39 1.09 6.16
CA THR A 242 6.04 2.47 5.86
C THR A 242 7.08 3.06 4.92
N GLN A 243 6.68 3.44 3.74
CA GLN A 243 7.47 4.23 2.80
C GLN A 243 6.98 5.67 2.85
N TRP A 244 7.83 6.58 3.29
CA TRP A 244 7.46 7.99 3.38
C TRP A 244 7.30 8.61 1.99
N PRO A 245 6.33 9.53 1.79
CA PRO A 245 5.48 10.10 2.84
C PRO A 245 4.15 9.36 3.08
N ASN A 246 3.68 8.48 2.21
CA ASN A 246 2.27 8.05 2.25
C ASN A 246 1.98 6.67 1.64
N PHE A 247 2.97 5.80 1.57
CA PHE A 247 2.77 4.43 1.10
C PHE A 247 3.02 3.43 2.23
N HIS A 248 2.07 2.50 2.40
CA HIS A 248 2.09 1.48 3.45
C HIS A 248 1.59 0.17 2.83
N PRO A 249 2.48 -0.62 2.27
CA PRO A 249 2.16 -1.86 1.57
C PRO A 249 1.79 -3.00 2.49
#